data_6c8ef58f548167bcd27f5fb51022665e
#
_entry.id   6c8ef58f548167bcd27f5fb51022665e
#
_cell.length_a   1.000
_cell.length_b   1.000
_cell.length_c   1.000
_cell.angle_alpha   90.00
_cell.angle_beta   90.00
_cell.angle_gamma   90.00
#
_symmetry.space_group_name_H-M   'P 1'
#
loop_
_entity.id
_entity.type
_entity.pdbx_description
1 polymer ?
#
loop_
_entity_poly.entity_id
_entity_poly.type
_entity_poly.pdbx_seq_one_letter_code
_entity_poly.pdbx_strand_id
1 'polypeptide(L)'
;MKIYKLLISIVGAIALLTTAGYYYVFILGAPQLDPPKKEANTGLKFQLATFNSQAMGAVRNYGVILPPSYNNNPQKRYPVIFLLHGGHDDARAYANKYALLDVLHELYQSGKLPPSIVITPDGNDNRGSSPLYDPDYFDGPNGKVGTLIGSELVQVVKSRYRTLKEPQFWALGGLSSGGWGAFNIGLRHLNNFQILFSHSGYFTDDSGSQNSPQQIVQQLTVQDRKRLRVYLDAGVNDTNLLASTKVFNETLNKLGIAHVFYAFPGGHGLSGANVGWNYFHKHLKDSLSYVGEQFKQLGVKS
;
A
#
# COMPACT_ATOMS: atom_id res chain seq x y z
N MET A 1 40.32 -9.41 40.02
CA MET A 1 40.78 -9.08 38.66
C MET A 1 39.99 -9.76 37.51
N LYS A 2 39.71 -11.08 37.58
CA LYS A 2 38.96 -11.82 36.53
C LYS A 2 37.50 -11.36 36.38
N ILE A 3 36.77 -11.14 37.49
CA ILE A 3 35.36 -10.72 37.50
C ILE A 3 35.19 -9.32 36.87
N TYR A 4 36.10 -8.38 37.18
CA TYR A 4 36.04 -7.02 36.63
C TYR A 4 36.23 -7.01 35.11
N LYS A 5 37.15 -7.84 34.58
CA LYS A 5 37.33 -7.98 33.12
C LYS A 5 36.09 -8.58 32.46
N LEU A 6 35.46 -9.57 33.10
CA LEU A 6 34.21 -10.15 32.60
C LEU A 6 33.06 -9.13 32.55
N LEU A 7 32.89 -8.35 33.62
CA LEU A 7 31.86 -7.31 33.67
C LEU A 7 32.08 -6.24 32.60
N ILE A 8 33.33 -5.77 32.40
CA ILE A 8 33.65 -4.80 31.34
C ILE A 8 33.36 -5.40 29.95
N SER A 9 33.67 -6.68 29.74
CA SER A 9 33.38 -7.33 28.46
C SER A 9 31.86 -7.45 28.20
N ILE A 10 31.07 -7.77 29.22
CA ILE A 10 29.60 -7.87 29.12
C ILE A 10 29.00 -6.47 28.82
N VAL A 11 29.42 -5.44 29.54
CA VAL A 11 28.95 -4.07 29.29
C VAL A 11 29.33 -3.60 27.89
N GLY A 12 30.57 -3.88 27.44
CA GLY A 12 31.00 -3.58 26.09
C GLY A 12 30.20 -4.31 25.01
N ALA A 13 29.89 -5.58 25.22
CA ALA A 13 29.06 -6.37 24.29
C ALA A 13 27.62 -5.84 24.21
N ILE A 14 27.02 -5.49 25.35
CA ILE A 14 25.67 -4.87 25.40
C ILE A 14 25.67 -3.52 24.67
N ALA A 15 26.66 -2.68 24.90
CA ALA A 15 26.77 -1.38 24.23
C ALA A 15 26.92 -1.53 22.70
N LEU A 16 27.72 -2.50 22.24
CA LEU A 16 27.86 -2.80 20.82
C LEU A 16 26.55 -3.30 20.19
N LEU A 17 25.86 -4.21 20.84
CA LEU A 17 24.60 -4.78 20.36
C LEU A 17 23.49 -3.70 20.29
N THR A 18 23.40 -2.84 21.31
CA THR A 18 22.44 -1.72 21.31
C THR A 18 22.76 -0.70 20.23
N THR A 19 24.03 -0.36 20.02
CA THR A 19 24.45 0.55 18.95
C THR A 19 24.19 -0.04 17.58
N ALA A 20 24.48 -1.32 17.37
CA ALA A 20 24.19 -2.02 16.11
C ALA A 20 22.69 -2.12 15.84
N GLY A 21 21.90 -2.45 16.87
CA GLY A 21 20.44 -2.48 16.78
C GLY A 21 19.84 -1.10 16.47
N TYR A 22 20.34 -0.06 17.15
CA TYR A 22 19.93 1.31 16.87
C TYR A 22 20.26 1.71 15.41
N TYR A 23 21.48 1.46 14.97
CA TYR A 23 21.90 1.77 13.59
C TYR A 23 21.05 1.03 12.56
N TYR A 24 20.81 -0.28 12.79
CA TYR A 24 20.00 -1.12 11.89
C TYR A 24 18.55 -0.63 11.78
N VAL A 25 17.92 -0.30 12.90
CA VAL A 25 16.50 0.12 12.93
C VAL A 25 16.34 1.57 12.51
N PHE A 26 17.10 2.50 13.12
CA PHE A 26 16.85 3.94 13.01
C PHE A 26 17.63 4.61 11.87
N ILE A 27 18.77 4.07 11.47
CA ILE A 27 19.57 4.63 10.39
C ILE A 27 19.33 3.89 9.08
N LEU A 28 19.34 2.55 9.10
CA LEU A 28 19.10 1.73 7.90
C LEU A 28 17.63 1.45 7.61
N GLY A 29 16.71 1.73 8.56
CA GLY A 29 15.27 1.48 8.39
C GLY A 29 14.89 0.00 8.39
N ALA A 30 15.60 -0.82 9.18
CA ALA A 30 15.39 -2.27 9.32
C ALA A 30 15.22 -3.01 7.97
N PRO A 31 16.20 -2.95 7.06
CA PRO A 31 16.09 -3.56 5.75
C PRO A 31 15.93 -5.08 5.85
N GLN A 32 15.19 -5.64 4.89
CA GLN A 32 15.05 -7.09 4.73
C GLN A 32 16.41 -7.74 4.51
N LEU A 33 16.69 -8.86 5.19
CA LEU A 33 17.99 -9.55 5.09
C LEU A 33 18.13 -10.32 3.77
N ASP A 34 17.02 -10.74 3.18
CA ASP A 34 16.93 -11.48 1.92
C ASP A 34 15.85 -10.88 0.99
N PRO A 35 16.03 -9.61 0.53
CA PRO A 35 15.00 -8.90 -0.22
C PRO A 35 14.68 -9.59 -1.55
N PRO A 36 13.49 -9.35 -2.13
CA PRO A 36 13.15 -9.85 -3.46
C PRO A 36 14.21 -9.46 -4.48
N LYS A 37 14.58 -10.40 -5.34
CA LYS A 37 15.46 -10.11 -6.48
C LYS A 37 14.73 -9.21 -7.45
N LYS A 38 15.45 -8.24 -8.02
CA LYS A 38 14.93 -7.32 -9.04
C LYS A 38 15.53 -7.64 -10.38
N GLU A 39 14.69 -7.64 -11.43
CA GLU A 39 15.15 -7.78 -12.79
C GLU A 39 15.79 -6.48 -13.30
N ALA A 40 16.88 -6.60 -14.02
CA ALA A 40 17.65 -5.44 -14.47
C ALA A 40 16.94 -4.61 -15.55
N ASN A 41 16.01 -5.19 -16.31
CA ASN A 41 15.37 -4.54 -17.45
C ASN A 41 13.93 -4.99 -17.69
N THR A 42 12.99 -4.38 -16.99
CA THR A 42 11.55 -4.57 -17.22
C THR A 42 10.98 -3.66 -18.32
N GLY A 43 11.76 -2.69 -18.81
CA GLY A 43 11.28 -1.63 -19.70
C GLY A 43 10.37 -0.60 -18.99
N LEU A 44 10.03 -0.78 -17.72
CA LEU A 44 9.24 0.14 -16.92
C LEU A 44 10.15 1.10 -16.15
N LYS A 45 9.64 2.31 -15.87
CA LYS A 45 10.38 3.33 -15.12
C LYS A 45 9.53 3.86 -13.98
N PHE A 46 10.08 3.83 -12.77
CA PHE A 46 9.57 4.58 -11.63
C PHE A 46 10.08 6.02 -11.72
N GLN A 47 9.18 6.98 -11.58
CA GLN A 47 9.49 8.41 -11.55
C GLN A 47 8.92 9.03 -10.29
N LEU A 48 9.71 9.80 -9.56
CA LEU A 48 9.24 10.61 -8.44
C LEU A 48 8.78 11.96 -8.99
N ALA A 49 7.53 12.30 -8.69
CA ALA A 49 6.91 13.57 -9.07
C ALA A 49 6.43 14.33 -7.83
N THR A 50 6.18 15.62 -7.98
CA THR A 50 5.74 16.50 -6.90
C THR A 50 4.50 17.29 -7.29
N PHE A 51 3.75 17.75 -6.29
CA PHE A 51 2.69 18.73 -6.44
C PHE A 51 2.52 19.55 -5.17
N ASN A 52 1.93 20.74 -5.30
CA ASN A 52 1.59 21.57 -4.15
C ASN A 52 0.26 21.08 -3.57
N SER A 53 0.28 20.61 -2.33
CA SER A 53 -0.91 20.19 -1.59
C SER A 53 -1.40 21.35 -0.72
N GLN A 54 -2.64 21.75 -0.90
CA GLN A 54 -3.31 22.69 0.00
C GLN A 54 -3.69 22.03 1.32
N ALA A 55 -4.10 20.77 1.26
CA ALA A 55 -4.46 19.98 2.44
C ALA A 55 -3.30 19.83 3.44
N MET A 56 -2.07 19.75 2.94
CA MET A 56 -0.86 19.62 3.76
C MET A 56 -0.09 20.94 3.92
N GLY A 57 -0.44 21.99 3.16
CA GLY A 57 0.29 23.26 3.15
C GLY A 57 1.75 23.13 2.66
N ALA A 58 2.08 22.10 1.87
CA ALA A 58 3.44 21.76 1.49
C ALA A 58 3.51 21.10 0.11
N VAL A 59 4.70 21.10 -0.48
CA VAL A 59 5.00 20.24 -1.64
C VAL A 59 5.03 18.79 -1.20
N ARG A 60 4.28 17.92 -1.89
CA ARG A 60 4.18 16.50 -1.60
C ARG A 60 4.69 15.68 -2.77
N ASN A 61 5.29 14.53 -2.43
CA ASN A 61 5.82 13.59 -3.39
C ASN A 61 4.81 12.49 -3.72
N TYR A 62 4.91 11.95 -4.92
CA TYR A 62 4.31 10.68 -5.31
C TYR A 62 5.16 10.00 -6.37
N GLY A 63 5.19 8.69 -6.37
CA GLY A 63 5.77 7.91 -7.46
C GLY A 63 4.74 7.69 -8.56
N VAL A 64 5.22 7.60 -9.80
CA VAL A 64 4.42 7.23 -10.96
C VAL A 64 5.15 6.22 -11.83
N ILE A 65 4.42 5.18 -12.26
CA ILE A 65 4.87 4.21 -13.26
C ILE A 65 3.83 4.25 -14.38
N LEU A 66 4.28 4.64 -15.57
CA LEU A 66 3.44 4.66 -16.76
C LEU A 66 3.46 3.29 -17.43
N PRO A 67 2.33 2.84 -18.01
CA PRO A 67 2.26 1.54 -18.65
C PRO A 67 3.11 1.48 -19.92
N PRO A 68 3.47 0.27 -20.41
CA PRO A 68 4.18 0.08 -21.68
C PRO A 68 3.46 0.83 -22.80
N SER A 69 4.23 1.39 -23.74
CA SER A 69 3.73 2.13 -24.90
C SER A 69 2.82 3.33 -24.59
N TYR A 70 2.87 3.86 -23.34
CA TYR A 70 2.10 5.06 -22.97
C TYR A 70 2.32 6.19 -23.98
N ASN A 71 3.56 6.52 -24.30
CA ASN A 71 3.89 7.63 -25.22
C ASN A 71 3.53 7.34 -26.69
N ASN A 72 3.40 6.09 -27.08
CA ASN A 72 3.11 5.69 -28.45
C ASN A 72 1.61 5.77 -28.80
N ASN A 73 0.74 5.89 -27.81
CA ASN A 73 -0.71 5.92 -27.98
C ASN A 73 -1.32 7.16 -27.29
N PRO A 74 -1.22 8.37 -27.88
CA PRO A 74 -1.63 9.61 -27.23
C PRO A 74 -3.15 9.71 -26.98
N GLN A 75 -3.97 8.93 -27.68
CA GLN A 75 -5.42 8.90 -27.49
C GLN A 75 -5.88 7.83 -26.46
N LYS A 76 -5.02 6.85 -26.13
CA LYS A 76 -5.39 5.78 -25.21
C LYS A 76 -5.44 6.32 -23.78
N ARG A 77 -6.51 5.97 -23.05
CA ARG A 77 -6.68 6.24 -21.62
C ARG A 77 -6.54 4.93 -20.83
N TYR A 78 -6.08 5.05 -19.61
CA TYR A 78 -5.66 3.91 -18.81
C TYR A 78 -6.37 3.90 -17.46
N PRO A 79 -6.68 2.72 -16.90
CA PRO A 79 -7.09 2.60 -15.53
C PRO A 79 -5.95 3.01 -14.58
N VAL A 80 -6.29 3.28 -13.32
CA VAL A 80 -5.33 3.83 -12.35
C VAL A 80 -5.34 2.97 -11.09
N ILE A 81 -4.14 2.73 -10.55
CA ILE A 81 -3.95 1.98 -9.31
C ILE A 81 -3.11 2.85 -8.35
N PHE A 82 -3.63 3.12 -7.17
CA PHE A 82 -2.90 3.75 -6.08
C PHE A 82 -2.43 2.68 -5.10
N LEU A 83 -1.15 2.75 -4.68
CA LEU A 83 -0.51 1.82 -3.76
C LEU A 83 0.03 2.58 -2.55
N LEU A 84 -0.60 2.39 -1.39
CA LEU A 84 -0.20 3.03 -0.13
C LEU A 84 0.85 2.18 0.60
N HIS A 85 1.96 2.81 0.94
CA HIS A 85 3.06 2.16 1.66
C HIS A 85 2.70 1.86 3.13
N GLY A 86 3.44 0.96 3.75
CA GLY A 86 3.35 0.65 5.17
C GLY A 86 4.07 1.66 6.06
N GLY A 87 4.17 1.35 7.34
CA GLY A 87 4.95 2.11 8.30
C GLY A 87 6.41 2.26 7.88
N HIS A 88 7.05 3.37 8.25
CA HIS A 88 8.48 3.65 8.05
C HIS A 88 8.92 3.78 6.58
N ASP A 89 7.98 4.00 5.67
CA ASP A 89 8.18 4.04 4.23
C ASP A 89 7.82 5.41 3.62
N ASP A 90 7.94 5.52 2.31
CA ASP A 90 7.55 6.67 1.50
C ASP A 90 7.09 6.23 0.09
N ALA A 91 6.88 7.19 -0.80
CA ALA A 91 6.45 6.96 -2.18
C ALA A 91 7.33 5.97 -2.97
N ARG A 92 8.58 5.75 -2.56
CA ARG A 92 9.56 4.89 -3.26
C ARG A 92 9.50 3.42 -2.82
N ALA A 93 8.78 3.11 -1.75
CA ALA A 93 8.82 1.80 -1.10
C ALA A 93 8.51 0.64 -2.05
N TYR A 94 7.46 0.78 -2.86
CA TYR A 94 7.05 -0.28 -3.79
C TYR A 94 8.10 -0.61 -4.85
N ALA A 95 8.78 0.40 -5.38
CA ALA A 95 9.86 0.20 -6.34
C ALA A 95 11.15 -0.29 -5.67
N ASN A 96 11.47 0.23 -4.47
CA ASN A 96 12.74 -0.04 -3.81
C ASN A 96 12.75 -1.35 -3.01
N LYS A 97 11.62 -1.72 -2.40
CA LYS A 97 11.54 -2.84 -1.45
C LYS A 97 10.80 -4.05 -2.03
N TYR A 98 9.68 -3.83 -2.74
CA TYR A 98 8.76 -4.90 -3.14
C TYR A 98 8.87 -5.29 -4.61
N ALA A 99 9.91 -4.83 -5.33
CA ALA A 99 10.15 -5.12 -6.76
C ALA A 99 8.89 -4.91 -7.63
N LEU A 100 8.18 -3.80 -7.43
CA LEU A 100 6.92 -3.51 -8.13
C LEU A 100 7.06 -3.52 -9.65
N LEU A 101 8.21 -3.06 -10.19
CA LEU A 101 8.42 -3.04 -11.64
C LEU A 101 8.39 -4.44 -12.24
N ASP A 102 8.95 -5.42 -11.53
CA ASP A 102 8.98 -6.83 -11.97
C ASP A 102 7.58 -7.44 -11.89
N VAL A 103 6.84 -7.16 -10.81
CA VAL A 103 5.44 -7.56 -10.65
C VAL A 103 4.59 -7.04 -11.79
N LEU A 104 4.70 -5.75 -12.11
CA LEU A 104 3.94 -5.14 -13.20
C LEU A 104 4.34 -5.70 -14.57
N HIS A 105 5.64 -5.90 -14.81
CA HIS A 105 6.13 -6.51 -16.04
C HIS A 105 5.53 -7.89 -16.26
N GLU A 106 5.62 -8.78 -15.27
CA GLU A 106 5.05 -10.12 -15.32
C GLU A 106 3.53 -10.11 -15.56
N LEU A 107 2.80 -9.25 -14.86
CA LEU A 107 1.35 -9.15 -14.99
C LEU A 107 0.90 -8.58 -16.33
N TYR A 108 1.64 -7.63 -16.91
CA TYR A 108 1.37 -7.12 -18.26
C TYR A 108 1.69 -8.16 -19.31
N GLN A 109 2.82 -8.88 -19.20
CA GLN A 109 3.19 -9.93 -20.14
C GLN A 109 2.21 -11.12 -20.12
N SER A 110 1.75 -11.51 -18.95
CA SER A 110 0.76 -12.58 -18.81
C SER A 110 -0.68 -12.16 -19.11
N GLY A 111 -0.93 -10.86 -19.38
CA GLY A 111 -2.27 -10.31 -19.59
C GLY A 111 -3.16 -10.36 -18.34
N LYS A 112 -2.61 -10.65 -17.16
CA LYS A 112 -3.37 -10.67 -15.91
C LYS A 112 -3.81 -9.28 -15.46
N LEU A 113 -3.00 -8.26 -15.75
CA LEU A 113 -3.31 -6.86 -15.52
C LEU A 113 -3.29 -6.10 -16.86
N PRO A 114 -4.37 -5.39 -17.25
CA PRO A 114 -4.30 -4.46 -18.36
C PRO A 114 -3.29 -3.33 -18.08
N PRO A 115 -2.63 -2.78 -19.12
CA PRO A 115 -1.74 -1.64 -18.94
C PRO A 115 -2.40 -0.52 -18.14
N SER A 116 -1.81 -0.15 -17.00
CA SER A 116 -2.40 0.76 -16.00
C SER A 116 -1.38 1.80 -15.57
N ILE A 117 -1.85 3.00 -15.20
CA ILE A 117 -1.04 4.00 -14.52
C ILE A 117 -0.98 3.63 -13.04
N VAL A 118 0.22 3.45 -12.50
CA VAL A 118 0.40 3.13 -11.08
C VAL A 118 0.96 4.34 -10.35
N ILE A 119 0.32 4.71 -9.25
CA ILE A 119 0.66 5.85 -8.39
C ILE A 119 1.01 5.33 -7.01
N THR A 120 2.13 5.78 -6.47
CA THR A 120 2.56 5.47 -5.10
C THR A 120 2.65 6.77 -4.30
N PRO A 121 1.59 7.20 -3.60
CA PRO A 121 1.62 8.42 -2.80
C PRO A 121 2.64 8.34 -1.67
N ASP A 122 3.23 9.47 -1.28
CA ASP A 122 3.83 9.64 0.02
C ASP A 122 2.72 9.90 1.04
N GLY A 123 2.37 8.88 1.81
CA GLY A 123 1.29 8.91 2.80
C GLY A 123 1.70 9.41 4.18
N ASN A 124 2.94 9.87 4.35
CA ASN A 124 3.39 10.42 5.60
C ASN A 124 2.69 11.76 5.88
N ASP A 125 2.37 12.02 7.13
CA ASP A 125 1.87 13.31 7.59
C ASP A 125 3.04 14.31 7.80
N ASN A 126 2.77 15.44 8.46
CA ASN A 126 3.77 16.49 8.69
C ASN A 126 4.90 16.09 9.64
N ARG A 127 4.78 14.95 10.33
CA ARG A 127 5.87 14.38 11.14
C ARG A 127 6.93 13.69 10.29
N GLY A 128 6.58 13.30 9.06
CA GLY A 128 7.44 12.56 8.14
C GLY A 128 7.48 11.05 8.43
N SER A 129 8.34 10.32 7.72
CA SER A 129 8.57 8.90 7.98
C SER A 129 9.38 8.68 9.25
N SER A 130 8.96 7.74 10.09
CA SER A 130 9.62 7.41 11.36
C SER A 130 9.50 5.93 11.70
N PRO A 131 10.52 5.31 12.34
CA PRO A 131 10.39 3.97 12.90
C PRO A 131 9.55 3.91 14.20
N LEU A 132 9.09 5.04 14.71
CA LEU A 132 8.38 5.12 16.00
C LEU A 132 6.86 5.19 15.85
N TYR A 133 6.36 5.51 14.67
CA TYR A 133 4.91 5.60 14.40
C TYR A 133 4.60 5.33 12.93
N ASP A 134 3.40 4.86 12.70
CA ASP A 134 2.84 4.65 11.37
C ASP A 134 2.28 5.96 10.79
N PRO A 135 2.15 6.08 9.45
CA PRO A 135 1.48 7.21 8.83
C PRO A 135 0.01 7.28 9.23
N ASP A 136 -0.46 8.49 9.53
CA ASP A 136 -1.87 8.78 9.79
C ASP A 136 -2.62 8.94 8.45
N TYR A 137 -3.17 7.83 7.89
CA TYR A 137 -3.95 7.87 6.64
C TYR A 137 -5.38 8.43 6.86
N PHE A 138 -5.48 9.57 7.55
CA PHE A 138 -6.72 10.32 7.77
C PHE A 138 -6.44 11.83 7.87
N ASP A 139 -7.49 12.64 7.96
CA ASP A 139 -7.38 14.07 8.22
C ASP A 139 -7.33 14.30 9.72
N GLY A 140 -6.16 14.66 10.24
CA GLY A 140 -5.87 14.78 11.66
C GLY A 140 -5.01 15.98 12.01
N PRO A 141 -4.56 16.07 13.26
CA PRO A 141 -3.77 17.22 13.74
C PRO A 141 -2.41 17.34 13.04
N ASN A 142 -1.88 16.25 12.51
CA ASN A 142 -0.59 16.20 11.83
C ASN A 142 -0.68 16.42 10.31
N GLY A 143 -1.87 16.72 9.79
CA GLY A 143 -2.09 16.98 8.37
C GLY A 143 -3.33 16.28 7.82
N LYS A 144 -3.77 16.68 6.65
CA LYS A 144 -4.98 16.15 6.00
C LYS A 144 -4.63 15.12 4.94
N VAL A 145 -4.05 13.99 5.35
CA VAL A 145 -3.55 12.94 4.45
C VAL A 145 -4.69 12.25 3.71
N GLY A 146 -5.85 12.10 4.34
CA GLY A 146 -7.05 11.58 3.68
C GLY A 146 -7.47 12.45 2.50
N THR A 147 -7.55 13.77 2.68
CA THR A 147 -7.83 14.75 1.63
C THR A 147 -6.72 14.78 0.56
N LEU A 148 -5.44 14.77 0.99
CA LEU A 148 -4.28 14.73 0.10
C LEU A 148 -4.41 13.59 -0.92
N ILE A 149 -4.65 12.36 -0.47
CA ILE A 149 -4.67 11.16 -1.31
C ILE A 149 -6.03 10.97 -1.98
N GLY A 150 -7.11 11.10 -1.21
CA GLY A 150 -8.47 10.78 -1.70
C GLY A 150 -9.05 11.83 -2.64
N SER A 151 -8.55 13.06 -2.61
CA SER A 151 -9.07 14.18 -3.41
C SER A 151 -7.99 14.88 -4.24
N GLU A 152 -6.99 15.51 -3.62
CA GLU A 152 -6.05 16.38 -4.33
C GLU A 152 -5.20 15.60 -5.33
N LEU A 153 -4.56 14.51 -4.90
CA LEU A 153 -3.71 13.71 -5.78
C LEU A 153 -4.53 13.04 -6.90
N VAL A 154 -5.78 12.67 -6.64
CA VAL A 154 -6.68 12.18 -7.69
C VAL A 154 -6.87 13.23 -8.78
N GLN A 155 -7.11 14.51 -8.43
CA GLN A 155 -7.24 15.58 -9.40
C GLN A 155 -5.92 15.85 -10.15
N VAL A 156 -4.79 15.83 -9.45
CA VAL A 156 -3.46 15.97 -10.06
C VAL A 156 -3.23 14.86 -11.09
N VAL A 157 -3.54 13.62 -10.75
CA VAL A 157 -3.38 12.46 -11.65
C VAL A 157 -4.32 12.56 -12.83
N LYS A 158 -5.60 12.95 -12.63
CA LYS A 158 -6.57 13.18 -13.71
C LYS A 158 -6.14 14.29 -14.68
N SER A 159 -5.44 15.31 -14.18
CA SER A 159 -4.98 16.44 -15.00
C SER A 159 -3.68 16.16 -15.76
N ARG A 160 -2.77 15.39 -15.16
CA ARG A 160 -1.42 15.16 -15.71
C ARG A 160 -1.32 13.95 -16.63
N TYR A 161 -2.22 12.96 -16.44
CA TYR A 161 -2.12 11.68 -17.12
C TYR A 161 -3.41 11.31 -17.85
N ARG A 162 -3.29 10.46 -18.86
CA ARG A 162 -4.41 9.98 -19.68
C ARG A 162 -5.16 8.85 -18.95
N THR A 163 -5.99 9.21 -18.01
CA THR A 163 -6.76 8.29 -17.18
C THR A 163 -8.17 8.02 -17.76
N LEU A 164 -8.70 6.83 -17.55
CA LEU A 164 -10.14 6.59 -17.55
C LEU A 164 -10.74 7.39 -16.38
N LYS A 165 -11.90 7.98 -16.57
CA LYS A 165 -12.45 8.99 -15.61
C LYS A 165 -13.33 8.36 -14.53
N GLU A 166 -14.00 7.26 -14.86
CA GLU A 166 -15.02 6.63 -14.05
C GLU A 166 -14.37 5.88 -12.87
N PRO A 167 -14.96 5.95 -11.65
CA PRO A 167 -14.34 5.41 -10.43
C PRO A 167 -14.15 3.89 -10.42
N GLN A 168 -14.91 3.13 -11.22
CA GLN A 168 -14.70 1.69 -11.38
C GLN A 168 -13.37 1.30 -12.06
N PHE A 169 -12.69 2.25 -12.69
CA PHE A 169 -11.35 2.08 -13.28
C PHE A 169 -10.23 2.57 -12.36
N TRP A 170 -10.55 2.87 -11.10
CA TRP A 170 -9.60 3.34 -10.11
C TRP A 170 -9.57 2.40 -8.92
N ALA A 171 -8.38 1.83 -8.66
CA ALA A 171 -8.11 0.99 -7.51
C ALA A 171 -7.24 1.72 -6.48
N LEU A 172 -7.50 1.48 -5.20
CA LEU A 172 -6.70 1.95 -4.09
C LEU A 172 -6.40 0.76 -3.18
N GLY A 173 -5.13 0.50 -2.95
CA GLY A 173 -4.71 -0.57 -2.06
C GLY A 173 -3.43 -0.23 -1.33
N GLY A 174 -3.03 -1.12 -0.43
CA GLY A 174 -1.82 -0.94 0.35
C GLY A 174 -1.48 -2.13 1.21
N LEU A 175 -0.41 -1.99 1.95
CA LEU A 175 0.10 -3.03 2.85
C LEU A 175 0.25 -2.49 4.27
N SER A 176 0.00 -3.33 5.29
CA SER A 176 0.13 -2.95 6.69
C SER A 176 -0.72 -1.70 7.00
N SER A 177 -0.15 -0.65 7.57
CA SER A 177 -0.82 0.65 7.77
C SER A 177 -1.36 1.26 6.46
N GLY A 178 -0.70 1.05 5.31
CA GLY A 178 -1.23 1.42 4.00
C GLY A 178 -2.46 0.60 3.59
N GLY A 179 -2.57 -0.65 4.04
CA GLY A 179 -3.76 -1.48 3.87
C GLY A 179 -4.97 -0.92 4.64
N TRP A 180 -4.76 -0.48 5.88
CA TRP A 180 -5.76 0.28 6.64
C TRP A 180 -6.08 1.60 5.96
N GLY A 181 -5.07 2.36 5.56
CA GLY A 181 -5.23 3.65 4.88
C GLY A 181 -6.04 3.56 3.60
N ALA A 182 -5.84 2.50 2.81
CA ALA A 182 -6.58 2.28 1.57
C ALA A 182 -8.09 2.15 1.83
N PHE A 183 -8.49 1.47 2.89
CA PHE A 183 -9.90 1.36 3.26
C PHE A 183 -10.41 2.60 3.97
N ASN A 184 -9.61 3.21 4.86
CA ASN A 184 -10.00 4.43 5.55
C ASN A 184 -10.27 5.60 4.58
N ILE A 185 -9.43 5.74 3.54
CA ILE A 185 -9.58 6.74 2.49
C ILE A 185 -10.62 6.28 1.46
N GLY A 186 -10.50 5.06 0.94
CA GLY A 186 -11.30 4.57 -0.18
C GLY A 186 -12.80 4.54 0.11
N LEU A 187 -13.19 4.09 1.31
CA LEU A 187 -14.61 4.04 1.71
C LEU A 187 -15.27 5.43 1.80
N ARG A 188 -14.49 6.48 2.02
CA ARG A 188 -14.96 7.88 2.00
C ARG A 188 -14.95 8.51 0.60
N HIS A 189 -14.20 7.91 -0.33
CA HIS A 189 -13.99 8.45 -1.67
C HIS A 189 -14.44 7.48 -2.77
N LEU A 190 -15.59 6.80 -2.59
CA LEU A 190 -16.14 5.85 -3.57
C LEU A 190 -16.51 6.48 -4.92
N ASN A 191 -16.57 7.80 -5.00
CA ASN A 191 -16.67 8.55 -6.25
C ASN A 191 -15.32 8.67 -7.00
N ASN A 192 -14.22 8.24 -6.37
CA ASN A 192 -12.92 8.18 -6.98
C ASN A 192 -12.40 6.73 -7.09
N PHE A 193 -12.69 5.85 -6.11
CA PHE A 193 -12.16 4.49 -6.05
C PHE A 193 -13.30 3.50 -5.78
N GLN A 194 -13.44 2.47 -6.61
CA GLN A 194 -14.43 1.40 -6.38
C GLN A 194 -13.81 0.01 -6.22
N ILE A 195 -12.48 -0.09 -6.37
CA ILE A 195 -11.74 -1.33 -6.12
C ILE A 195 -10.75 -1.05 -4.98
N LEU A 196 -10.92 -1.74 -3.85
CA LEU A 196 -10.06 -1.59 -2.68
C LEU A 196 -9.35 -2.90 -2.36
N PHE A 197 -8.09 -2.84 -1.95
CA PHE A 197 -7.36 -4.04 -1.53
C PHE A 197 -6.38 -3.78 -0.39
N SER A 198 -6.14 -4.81 0.42
CA SER A 198 -5.26 -4.75 1.59
C SER A 198 -4.45 -6.02 1.74
N HIS A 199 -3.16 -5.85 2.02
CA HIS A 199 -2.23 -6.92 2.41
C HIS A 199 -1.87 -6.75 3.88
N SER A 200 -2.24 -7.71 4.72
CA SER A 200 -1.96 -7.70 6.16
C SER A 200 -2.23 -6.33 6.81
N GLY A 201 -3.36 -5.70 6.46
CA GLY A 201 -3.82 -4.46 7.07
C GLY A 201 -4.64 -4.70 8.32
N TYR A 202 -5.11 -3.63 8.94
CA TYR A 202 -6.05 -3.65 10.06
C TYR A 202 -7.28 -2.79 9.75
N PHE A 203 -8.39 -3.02 10.46
CA PHE A 203 -9.67 -2.39 10.13
C PHE A 203 -10.34 -1.69 11.31
N THR A 204 -9.65 -1.66 12.46
CA THR A 204 -9.94 -0.82 13.63
C THR A 204 -8.71 -0.03 13.97
N ASP A 205 -8.87 1.21 14.45
CA ASP A 205 -7.76 2.10 14.77
C ASP A 205 -8.01 2.83 16.07
N ASP A 206 -6.95 3.02 16.88
CA ASP A 206 -7.00 3.66 18.18
C ASP A 206 -7.28 5.17 18.10
N SER A 207 -7.12 5.78 16.92
CA SER A 207 -7.49 7.19 16.68
C SER A 207 -9.01 7.42 16.66
N GLY A 208 -9.80 6.36 16.76
CA GLY A 208 -11.24 6.40 16.95
C GLY A 208 -12.05 5.68 15.88
N SER A 209 -13.33 5.49 16.19
CA SER A 209 -14.26 4.77 15.31
C SER A 209 -14.42 5.42 13.92
N GLN A 210 -14.28 6.75 13.84
CA GLN A 210 -14.32 7.49 12.60
C GLN A 210 -13.16 7.12 11.65
N ASN A 211 -12.02 6.59 12.17
CA ASN A 211 -10.88 6.15 11.38
C ASN A 211 -10.77 4.62 11.29
N SER A 212 -11.82 3.92 11.67
CA SER A 212 -11.89 2.46 11.63
C SER A 212 -12.74 2.00 10.45
N PRO A 213 -12.13 1.43 9.37
CA PRO A 213 -12.87 0.91 8.21
C PRO A 213 -13.99 -0.05 8.58
N GLN A 214 -13.82 -0.83 9.67
CA GLN A 214 -14.84 -1.70 10.26
C GLN A 214 -16.14 -0.95 10.61
N GLN A 215 -16.06 0.30 11.01
CA GLN A 215 -17.22 1.13 11.34
C GLN A 215 -17.74 1.88 10.12
N ILE A 216 -16.82 2.39 9.29
CA ILE A 216 -17.17 3.19 8.11
C ILE A 216 -17.95 2.35 7.09
N VAL A 217 -17.54 1.11 6.83
CA VAL A 217 -18.19 0.22 5.85
C VAL A 217 -19.64 -0.06 6.18
N GLN A 218 -20.00 -0.09 7.47
CA GLN A 218 -21.37 -0.34 7.92
C GLN A 218 -22.31 0.83 7.60
N GLN A 219 -21.77 2.04 7.43
CA GLN A 219 -22.52 3.26 7.12
C GLN A 219 -22.76 3.44 5.62
N LEU A 220 -22.17 2.60 4.77
CA LEU A 220 -22.36 2.68 3.32
C LEU A 220 -23.81 2.43 2.92
N THR A 221 -24.27 3.21 1.93
CA THR A 221 -25.57 2.97 1.30
C THR A 221 -25.60 1.61 0.57
N VAL A 222 -26.77 1.06 0.34
CA VAL A 222 -26.92 -0.18 -0.45
C VAL A 222 -26.32 -0.02 -1.85
N GLN A 223 -26.43 1.16 -2.44
CA GLN A 223 -25.87 1.46 -3.77
C GLN A 223 -24.34 1.46 -3.73
N ASP A 224 -23.74 2.04 -2.71
CA ASP A 224 -22.29 2.07 -2.53
C ASP A 224 -21.72 0.66 -2.33
N ARG A 225 -22.40 -0.17 -1.52
CA ARG A 225 -22.02 -1.57 -1.31
C ARG A 225 -22.02 -2.39 -2.61
N LYS A 226 -22.99 -2.18 -3.49
CA LYS A 226 -23.12 -2.91 -4.77
C LYS A 226 -22.00 -2.62 -5.76
N ARG A 227 -21.45 -1.40 -5.75
CA ARG A 227 -20.40 -0.98 -6.68
C ARG A 227 -18.98 -1.24 -6.17
N LEU A 228 -18.82 -1.51 -4.86
CA LEU A 228 -17.52 -1.77 -4.25
C LEU A 228 -17.03 -3.19 -4.59
N ARG A 229 -15.73 -3.32 -4.87
CA ARG A 229 -15.01 -4.58 -5.10
C ARG A 229 -13.82 -4.62 -4.17
N VAL A 230 -13.64 -5.72 -3.45
CA VAL A 230 -12.64 -5.79 -2.39
C VAL A 230 -11.80 -7.05 -2.50
N TYR A 231 -10.48 -6.87 -2.32
CA TYR A 231 -9.54 -7.96 -2.10
C TYR A 231 -8.86 -7.79 -0.75
N LEU A 232 -8.81 -8.86 0.02
CA LEU A 232 -8.16 -8.92 1.33
C LEU A 232 -7.20 -10.10 1.36
N ASP A 233 -6.00 -9.89 1.89
CA ASP A 233 -5.19 -10.98 2.39
C ASP A 233 -4.49 -10.62 3.72
N ALA A 234 -4.09 -11.67 4.44
CA ALA A 234 -3.26 -11.53 5.62
C ALA A 234 -2.35 -12.76 5.77
N GLY A 235 -1.12 -12.52 6.26
CA GLY A 235 -0.21 -13.57 6.62
C GLY A 235 -0.65 -14.33 7.88
N VAL A 236 -0.51 -15.66 7.87
CA VAL A 236 -0.89 -16.48 9.04
C VAL A 236 -0.01 -16.21 10.27
N ASN A 237 1.19 -15.65 10.05
CA ASN A 237 2.09 -15.26 11.14
C ASN A 237 1.72 -13.89 11.73
N ASP A 238 0.91 -13.11 11.03
CA ASP A 238 0.42 -11.79 11.48
C ASP A 238 -0.87 -11.96 12.30
N THR A 239 -0.82 -12.66 13.42
CA THR A 239 -2.00 -13.16 14.15
C THR A 239 -3.05 -12.09 14.43
N ASN A 240 -2.66 -10.90 14.88
CA ASN A 240 -3.57 -9.80 15.18
C ASN A 240 -4.17 -9.18 13.90
N LEU A 241 -3.36 -9.00 12.85
CA LEU A 241 -3.81 -8.47 11.56
C LEU A 241 -4.72 -9.46 10.85
N LEU A 242 -4.39 -10.75 10.90
CA LEU A 242 -5.25 -11.81 10.40
C LEU A 242 -6.59 -11.86 11.13
N ALA A 243 -6.59 -11.73 12.46
CA ALA A 243 -7.82 -11.68 13.24
C ALA A 243 -8.68 -10.46 12.85
N SER A 244 -8.08 -9.27 12.73
CA SER A 244 -8.75 -8.05 12.27
C SER A 244 -9.32 -8.22 10.87
N THR A 245 -8.55 -8.81 9.94
CA THR A 245 -8.99 -9.06 8.57
C THR A 245 -10.16 -10.06 8.50
N LYS A 246 -10.16 -11.11 9.33
CA LYS A 246 -11.28 -12.07 9.42
C LYS A 246 -12.57 -11.40 9.88
N VAL A 247 -12.51 -10.57 10.93
CA VAL A 247 -13.67 -9.81 11.41
C VAL A 247 -14.21 -8.87 10.33
N PHE A 248 -13.33 -8.20 9.60
CA PHE A 248 -13.74 -7.34 8.49
C PHE A 248 -14.35 -8.14 7.34
N ASN A 249 -13.77 -9.28 6.96
CA ASN A 249 -14.33 -10.21 5.97
C ASN A 249 -15.74 -10.66 6.33
N GLU A 250 -16.00 -11.03 7.60
CA GLU A 250 -17.34 -11.36 8.07
C GLU A 250 -18.32 -10.20 7.93
N THR A 251 -17.85 -8.98 8.19
CA THR A 251 -18.66 -7.77 8.02
C THR A 251 -19.01 -7.53 6.56
N LEU A 252 -18.06 -7.68 5.64
CA LEU A 252 -18.31 -7.57 4.20
C LEU A 252 -19.33 -8.62 3.73
N ASN A 253 -19.24 -9.87 4.23
CA ASN A 253 -20.23 -10.93 3.97
C ASN A 253 -21.64 -10.51 4.43
N LYS A 254 -21.78 -10.03 5.66
CA LYS A 254 -23.07 -9.58 6.23
C LYS A 254 -23.68 -8.42 5.44
N LEU A 255 -22.83 -7.54 4.89
CA LEU A 255 -23.27 -6.38 4.11
C LEU A 255 -23.49 -6.69 2.63
N GLY A 256 -23.21 -7.93 2.17
CA GLY A 256 -23.34 -8.34 0.77
C GLY A 256 -22.39 -7.60 -0.19
N ILE A 257 -21.21 -7.17 0.31
CA ILE A 257 -20.19 -6.53 -0.51
C ILE A 257 -19.36 -7.58 -1.23
N ALA A 258 -19.20 -7.44 -2.54
CA ALA A 258 -18.41 -8.35 -3.37
C ALA A 258 -16.91 -8.29 -2.97
N HIS A 259 -16.38 -9.40 -2.47
CA HIS A 259 -14.99 -9.47 -2.02
C HIS A 259 -14.42 -10.89 -2.10
N VAL A 260 -13.10 -10.96 -1.99
CA VAL A 260 -12.34 -12.20 -1.77
C VAL A 260 -11.42 -12.00 -0.57
N PHE A 261 -11.15 -13.08 0.17
CA PHE A 261 -10.24 -13.09 1.30
C PHE A 261 -9.34 -14.32 1.27
N TYR A 262 -8.05 -14.12 1.48
CA TYR A 262 -7.05 -15.18 1.57
C TYR A 262 -6.21 -15.05 2.85
N ALA A 263 -5.88 -16.19 3.46
CA ALA A 263 -4.87 -16.30 4.50
C ALA A 263 -3.68 -17.06 3.93
N PHE A 264 -2.54 -16.37 3.79
CA PHE A 264 -1.36 -16.95 3.17
C PHE A 264 -0.28 -17.31 4.21
N PRO A 265 0.54 -18.34 3.97
CA PRO A 265 1.71 -18.61 4.80
C PRO A 265 2.65 -17.41 4.85
N GLY A 266 3.16 -17.04 6.03
CA GLY A 266 4.08 -15.93 6.23
C GLY A 266 3.41 -14.68 6.81
N GLY A 267 3.89 -13.50 6.45
CA GLY A 267 3.47 -12.21 6.98
C GLY A 267 4.65 -11.25 7.19
N HIS A 268 4.53 -10.30 8.11
CA HIS A 268 5.60 -9.36 8.46
C HIS A 268 6.84 -10.08 9.02
N GLY A 269 8.00 -9.46 8.87
CA GLY A 269 9.28 -9.93 9.39
C GLY A 269 10.47 -9.51 8.56
N LEU A 270 11.68 -9.97 8.94
CA LEU A 270 12.94 -9.47 8.40
C LEU A 270 13.64 -10.44 7.44
N SER A 271 13.21 -11.69 7.38
CA SER A 271 13.82 -12.71 6.52
C SER A 271 12.88 -13.90 6.31
N GLY A 272 12.97 -14.50 5.14
CA GLY A 272 12.22 -15.69 4.73
C GLY A 272 11.47 -15.52 3.43
N ALA A 273 11.32 -16.58 2.66
CA ALA A 273 10.72 -16.57 1.32
C ALA A 273 9.25 -16.10 1.27
N ASN A 274 8.54 -16.14 2.41
CA ASN A 274 7.17 -15.69 2.56
C ASN A 274 7.04 -14.64 3.69
N VAL A 275 8.10 -13.89 3.99
CA VAL A 275 8.14 -13.00 5.14
C VAL A 275 8.57 -11.59 4.70
N GLY A 276 7.99 -10.56 5.30
CA GLY A 276 8.34 -9.16 5.06
C GLY A 276 8.19 -8.77 3.58
N TRP A 277 9.24 -8.22 2.99
CA TRP A 277 9.20 -7.76 1.60
C TRP A 277 8.92 -8.88 0.60
N ASN A 278 9.37 -10.10 0.87
CA ASN A 278 9.09 -11.28 0.04
C ASN A 278 7.60 -11.66 0.07
N TYR A 279 6.93 -11.55 1.25
CA TYR A 279 5.50 -11.74 1.37
C TYR A 279 4.74 -10.74 0.50
N PHE A 280 5.00 -9.44 0.67
CA PHE A 280 4.32 -8.40 -0.07
C PHE A 280 4.60 -8.44 -1.58
N HIS A 281 5.86 -8.69 -1.98
CA HIS A 281 6.21 -8.91 -3.39
C HIS A 281 5.38 -10.02 -4.03
N LYS A 282 5.27 -11.16 -3.34
CA LYS A 282 4.55 -12.34 -3.84
C LYS A 282 3.06 -12.05 -3.97
N HIS A 283 2.42 -11.52 -2.93
CA HIS A 283 0.98 -11.36 -2.88
C HIS A 283 0.47 -10.07 -3.55
N LEU A 284 1.35 -9.12 -3.84
CA LEU A 284 1.04 -8.01 -4.72
C LEU A 284 0.63 -8.49 -6.13
N LYS A 285 1.18 -9.63 -6.60
CA LYS A 285 0.76 -10.27 -7.85
C LYS A 285 -0.70 -10.76 -7.78
N ASP A 286 -1.13 -11.27 -6.63
CA ASP A 286 -2.48 -11.79 -6.43
C ASP A 286 -3.51 -10.64 -6.43
N SER A 287 -3.27 -9.59 -5.65
CA SER A 287 -4.18 -8.43 -5.59
C SER A 287 -4.24 -7.67 -6.91
N LEU A 288 -3.10 -7.44 -7.58
CA LEU A 288 -3.09 -6.76 -8.87
C LEU A 288 -3.71 -7.62 -9.99
N SER A 289 -3.62 -8.95 -9.91
CA SER A 289 -4.37 -9.85 -10.81
C SER A 289 -5.88 -9.72 -10.59
N TYR A 290 -6.33 -9.67 -9.33
CA TYR A 290 -7.73 -9.40 -8.99
C TYR A 290 -8.19 -8.05 -9.55
N VAL A 291 -7.41 -6.97 -9.34
CA VAL A 291 -7.71 -5.65 -9.90
C VAL A 291 -7.80 -5.71 -11.43
N GLY A 292 -6.87 -6.40 -12.07
CA GLY A 292 -6.87 -6.60 -13.51
C GLY A 292 -8.09 -7.35 -14.02
N GLU A 293 -8.58 -8.35 -13.28
CA GLU A 293 -9.81 -9.06 -13.60
C GLU A 293 -11.03 -8.12 -13.52
N GLN A 294 -11.13 -7.28 -12.47
CA GLN A 294 -12.20 -6.30 -12.38
C GLN A 294 -12.17 -5.31 -13.56
N PHE A 295 -11.00 -4.81 -13.95
CA PHE A 295 -10.86 -3.93 -15.11
C PHE A 295 -11.29 -4.61 -16.42
N LYS A 296 -10.90 -5.88 -16.62
CA LYS A 296 -11.29 -6.65 -17.82
C LYS A 296 -12.78 -6.93 -17.89
N GLN A 297 -13.44 -7.22 -16.78
CA GLN A 297 -14.91 -7.37 -16.70
C GLN A 297 -15.64 -6.08 -17.12
N LEU A 298 -15.01 -4.93 -16.97
CA LEU A 298 -15.52 -3.62 -17.41
C LEU A 298 -15.09 -3.24 -18.84
N GLY A 299 -14.47 -4.16 -19.58
CA GLY A 299 -14.08 -3.99 -20.98
C GLY A 299 -12.71 -3.36 -21.22
N VAL A 300 -11.87 -3.20 -20.20
CA VAL A 300 -10.48 -2.77 -20.42
C VAL A 300 -9.68 -3.92 -21.03
N LYS A 301 -9.09 -3.69 -22.21
CA LYS A 301 -8.28 -4.70 -22.92
C LYS A 301 -6.86 -4.76 -22.35
N SER A 302 -6.33 -5.97 -22.27
CA SER A 302 -4.93 -6.24 -21.94
C SER A 302 -3.97 -5.76 -23.01
#